data_9f27faea82a58eee6b30f6116828c8e3
#
_entry.id   9f27faea82a58eee6b30f6116828c8e3
#
_cell.length_a   1.000
_cell.length_b   1.000
_cell.length_c   1.000
_cell.angle_alpha   90.00
_cell.angle_beta   90.00
_cell.angle_gamma   90.00
#
_symmetry.space_group_name_H-M   'P 1'
#
loop_
_entity.id
_entity.type
_entity.pdbx_description
1 polymer ?
#
loop_
_entity_poly.entity_id
_entity_poly.type
_entity_poly.pdbx_seq_one_letter_code
_entity_poly.pdbx_strand_id
1 'polypeptide(L)'
;MRRFIELCRSRNGKIALNVASAVLGIGVAILAARHFAATGWPLANADFQLVGAAGGFFLLSHAFKAFGWHRLFAPSQRPHKMALAAAGGAAAVGGAALPGRFDDVVRVAVVRRFGASDSCVGTVCLSLFMLGLIDTAALMPLASSAAATSDSSVGVRAGMGVVAAAGLASAIIISLLPRLVASGRLIRFRVARWLAERTTTTREAWKALVFVLASWVARAVGLFFLLAALGVSVSFPLALAFLVAAAASAALPIAPAGAATQAGAGAAILVASGIGTSQAIAFAVAAQAILIAVAAVVLVVAAAWGTARRFRPARVAV
;
A
#
# COMPACT_ATOMS: atom_id res chain seq x y z
N MET A 1 -27.12 -2.75 17.27
CA MET A 1 -25.90 -2.07 16.81
C MET A 1 -24.87 -1.83 17.92
N ARG A 2 -25.21 -1.25 19.09
CA ARG A 2 -24.28 -1.04 20.24
C ARG A 2 -23.62 -2.34 20.74
N ARG A 3 -24.35 -3.43 20.95
CA ARG A 3 -23.80 -4.74 21.38
C ARG A 3 -22.76 -5.31 20.40
N PHE A 4 -22.94 -5.12 19.08
CA PHE A 4 -22.00 -5.58 18.06
C PHE A 4 -20.67 -4.78 18.13
N ILE A 5 -20.76 -3.47 18.36
CA ILE A 5 -19.58 -2.60 18.52
C ILE A 5 -18.82 -2.94 19.81
N GLU A 6 -19.52 -3.24 20.91
CA GLU A 6 -18.92 -3.68 22.17
C GLU A 6 -18.24 -5.05 22.04
N LEU A 7 -18.88 -6.01 21.32
CA LEU A 7 -18.28 -7.32 21.01
C LEU A 7 -16.98 -7.17 20.20
N CYS A 8 -16.97 -6.33 19.16
CA CYS A 8 -15.78 -6.06 18.36
C CYS A 8 -14.65 -5.33 19.13
N ARG A 9 -15.01 -4.62 20.20
CA ARG A 9 -14.05 -3.93 21.09
C ARG A 9 -13.46 -4.83 22.16
N SER A 10 -14.15 -5.92 22.54
CA SER A 10 -13.66 -6.87 23.52
C SER A 10 -12.45 -7.65 23.01
N ARG A 11 -11.56 -8.09 23.92
CA ARG A 11 -10.40 -8.92 23.59
C ARG A 11 -10.80 -10.19 22.83
N ASN A 12 -11.87 -10.84 23.28
CA ASN A 12 -12.38 -12.04 22.66
C ASN A 12 -13.00 -11.78 21.28
N GLY A 13 -13.72 -10.65 21.10
CA GLY A 13 -14.27 -10.25 19.81
C GLY A 13 -13.18 -9.94 18.77
N LYS A 14 -12.07 -9.32 19.17
CA LYS A 14 -10.91 -9.10 18.29
C LYS A 14 -10.24 -10.41 17.88
N ILE A 15 -10.09 -11.34 18.82
CA ILE A 15 -9.56 -12.69 18.54
C ILE A 15 -10.48 -13.43 17.58
N ALA A 16 -11.79 -13.44 17.84
CA ALA A 16 -12.79 -14.09 16.98
C ALA A 16 -12.77 -13.50 15.56
N LEU A 17 -12.71 -12.17 15.42
CA LEU A 17 -12.63 -11.50 14.12
C LEU A 17 -11.34 -11.88 13.38
N ASN A 18 -10.21 -11.90 14.08
CA ASN A 18 -8.92 -12.27 13.49
C ASN A 18 -8.90 -13.74 13.06
N VAL A 19 -9.46 -14.65 13.87
CA VAL A 19 -9.59 -16.07 13.52
C VAL A 19 -10.52 -16.26 12.32
N ALA A 20 -11.69 -15.61 12.33
CA ALA A 20 -12.63 -15.66 11.20
C ALA A 20 -11.98 -15.13 9.90
N SER A 21 -11.23 -14.04 9.99
CA SER A 21 -10.48 -13.46 8.86
C SER A 21 -9.38 -14.40 8.36
N ALA A 22 -8.66 -15.07 9.26
CA ALA A 22 -7.64 -16.04 8.90
C ALA A 22 -8.26 -17.26 8.22
N VAL A 23 -9.33 -17.79 8.77
CA VAL A 23 -10.08 -18.94 8.18
C VAL A 23 -10.62 -18.58 6.80
N LEU A 24 -11.20 -17.38 6.63
CA LEU A 24 -11.69 -16.91 5.34
C LEU A 24 -10.53 -16.76 4.34
N GLY A 25 -9.41 -16.15 4.76
CA GLY A 25 -8.22 -15.99 3.92
C GLY A 25 -7.63 -17.33 3.46
N ILE A 26 -7.52 -18.29 4.37
CA ILE A 26 -7.07 -19.65 4.05
C ILE A 26 -8.07 -20.34 3.11
N GLY A 27 -9.37 -20.21 3.36
CA GLY A 27 -10.41 -20.77 2.50
C GLY A 27 -10.34 -20.23 1.08
N VAL A 28 -10.20 -18.90 0.92
CA VAL A 28 -10.01 -18.25 -0.40
C VAL A 28 -8.71 -18.72 -1.07
N ALA A 29 -7.61 -18.84 -0.32
CA ALA A 29 -6.35 -19.33 -0.85
C ALA A 29 -6.45 -20.78 -1.35
N ILE A 30 -7.13 -21.66 -0.61
CA ILE A 30 -7.38 -23.07 -1.01
C ILE A 30 -8.26 -23.12 -2.25
N LEU A 31 -9.34 -22.33 -2.32
CA LEU A 31 -10.22 -22.28 -3.48
C LEU A 31 -9.47 -21.77 -4.72
N ALA A 32 -8.67 -20.72 -4.57
CA ALA A 32 -7.81 -20.21 -5.65
C ALA A 32 -6.79 -21.26 -6.09
N ALA A 33 -6.12 -21.93 -5.15
CA ALA A 33 -5.16 -22.98 -5.47
C ALA A 33 -5.82 -24.16 -6.22
N ARG A 34 -7.01 -24.61 -5.79
CA ARG A 34 -7.78 -25.64 -6.50
C ARG A 34 -8.23 -25.21 -7.88
N HIS A 35 -8.68 -23.96 -8.02
CA HIS A 35 -9.06 -23.41 -9.32
C HIS A 35 -7.87 -23.41 -10.27
N PHE A 36 -6.70 -22.93 -9.84
CA PHE A 36 -5.51 -22.88 -10.70
C PHE A 36 -4.85 -24.25 -10.90
N ALA A 37 -5.03 -25.20 -9.99
CA ALA A 37 -4.62 -26.58 -10.23
C ALA A 37 -5.41 -27.24 -11.36
N ALA A 38 -6.69 -26.85 -11.54
CA ALA A 38 -7.55 -27.36 -12.59
C ALA A 38 -7.44 -26.58 -13.92
N THR A 39 -7.21 -25.25 -13.88
CA THR A 39 -7.20 -24.37 -15.04
C THR A 39 -5.80 -23.97 -15.52
N GLY A 40 -4.76 -24.32 -14.77
CA GLY A 40 -3.39 -23.88 -14.98
C GLY A 40 -3.07 -22.55 -14.26
N TRP A 41 -1.78 -22.35 -13.99
CA TRP A 41 -1.30 -21.13 -13.36
C TRP A 41 -1.39 -19.94 -14.33
N PRO A 42 -1.95 -18.79 -13.94
CA PRO A 42 -2.19 -17.66 -14.85
C PRO A 42 -0.94 -17.17 -15.59
N LEU A 43 0.23 -17.31 -14.97
CA LEU A 43 1.49 -16.88 -15.58
C LEU A 43 2.20 -17.96 -16.40
N ALA A 44 1.64 -19.18 -16.51
CA ALA A 44 2.29 -20.28 -17.23
C ALA A 44 2.49 -19.99 -18.73
N ASN A 45 1.53 -19.27 -19.32
CA ASN A 45 1.55 -18.89 -20.74
C ASN A 45 1.75 -17.38 -20.94
N ALA A 46 2.17 -16.64 -19.89
CA ALA A 46 2.38 -15.21 -19.97
C ALA A 46 3.70 -14.88 -20.69
N ASP A 47 3.75 -13.72 -21.34
CA ASP A 47 5.00 -13.18 -21.86
C ASP A 47 5.92 -12.78 -20.70
N PHE A 48 6.99 -13.54 -20.51
CA PHE A 48 7.94 -13.32 -19.42
C PHE A 48 8.68 -11.99 -19.49
N GLN A 49 8.86 -11.41 -20.67
CA GLN A 49 9.49 -10.08 -20.82
C GLN A 49 8.56 -9.00 -20.24
N LEU A 50 7.28 -9.08 -20.56
CA LEU A 50 6.28 -8.15 -20.02
C LEU A 50 6.04 -8.37 -18.52
N VAL A 51 6.05 -9.63 -18.05
CA VAL A 51 6.01 -9.93 -16.60
C VAL A 51 7.23 -9.36 -15.89
N GLY A 52 8.43 -9.50 -16.47
CA GLY A 52 9.66 -8.92 -15.95
C GLY A 52 9.60 -7.39 -15.89
N ALA A 53 9.08 -6.74 -16.94
CA ALA A 53 8.86 -5.30 -16.96
C ALA A 53 7.87 -4.87 -15.87
N ALA A 54 6.75 -5.56 -15.70
CA ALA A 54 5.78 -5.32 -14.64
C ALA A 54 6.43 -5.43 -13.25
N GLY A 55 7.22 -6.49 -13.00
CA GLY A 55 7.99 -6.67 -11.78
C GLY A 55 8.97 -5.53 -11.52
N GLY A 56 9.69 -5.06 -12.56
CA GLY A 56 10.59 -3.91 -12.48
C GLY A 56 9.88 -2.62 -12.07
N PHE A 57 8.70 -2.34 -12.63
CA PHE A 57 7.88 -1.19 -12.26
C PHE A 57 7.31 -1.32 -10.84
N PHE A 58 6.93 -2.51 -10.39
CA PHE A 58 6.52 -2.73 -9.00
C PHE A 58 7.70 -2.54 -8.02
N LEU A 59 8.91 -2.97 -8.38
CA LEU A 59 10.11 -2.70 -7.58
C LEU A 59 10.39 -1.20 -7.49
N LEU A 60 10.29 -0.48 -8.60
CA LEU A 60 10.43 0.97 -8.66
C LEU A 60 9.36 1.68 -7.80
N SER A 61 8.13 1.18 -7.83
CA SER A 61 7.04 1.65 -6.96
C SER A 61 7.41 1.51 -5.47
N HIS A 62 7.93 0.36 -5.05
CA HIS A 62 8.40 0.16 -3.67
C HIS A 62 9.54 1.13 -3.29
N ALA A 63 10.49 1.36 -4.19
CA ALA A 63 11.58 2.30 -3.97
C ALA A 63 11.06 3.74 -3.79
N PHE A 64 10.20 4.22 -4.69
CA PHE A 64 9.60 5.55 -4.58
C PHE A 64 8.79 5.70 -3.29
N LYS A 65 8.02 4.69 -2.90
CA LYS A 65 7.25 4.72 -1.65
C LYS A 65 8.16 4.83 -0.43
N ALA A 66 9.29 4.10 -0.40
CA ALA A 66 10.26 4.20 0.67
C ALA A 66 10.94 5.58 0.71
N PHE A 67 11.25 6.20 -0.44
CA PHE A 67 11.76 7.57 -0.51
C PHE A 67 10.73 8.60 -0.03
N GLY A 68 9.47 8.47 -0.41
CA GLY A 68 8.38 9.30 0.08
C GLY A 68 8.23 9.20 1.60
N TRP A 69 8.18 7.98 2.13
CA TRP A 69 8.05 7.75 3.57
C TRP A 69 9.25 8.31 4.36
N HIS A 70 10.48 8.18 3.82
CA HIS A 70 11.66 8.76 4.43
C HIS A 70 11.56 10.29 4.63
N ARG A 71 10.87 11.00 3.75
CA ARG A 71 10.65 12.45 3.86
C ARG A 71 9.71 12.86 4.98
N LEU A 72 8.89 11.93 5.48
CA LEU A 72 7.91 12.19 6.54
C LEU A 72 8.50 12.18 7.95
N PHE A 73 9.77 11.84 8.08
CA PHE A 73 10.49 11.94 9.35
C PHE A 73 11.27 13.26 9.44
N ALA A 74 11.35 13.81 10.65
CA ALA A 74 12.25 14.95 10.92
C ALA A 74 13.69 14.58 10.58
N PRO A 75 14.51 15.50 10.07
CA PRO A 75 15.88 15.22 9.61
C PRO A 75 16.75 14.44 10.61
N SER A 76 16.62 14.76 11.91
CA SER A 76 17.36 14.12 13.00
C SER A 76 16.88 12.70 13.34
N GLN A 77 15.65 12.33 12.95
CA GLN A 77 15.01 11.06 13.29
C GLN A 77 14.76 10.18 12.06
N ARG A 78 15.36 10.52 10.91
CA ARG A 78 15.13 9.80 9.66
C ARG A 78 15.73 8.39 9.70
N PRO A 79 14.92 7.32 9.63
CA PRO A 79 15.44 5.97 9.47
C PRO A 79 16.15 5.80 8.14
N HIS A 80 17.06 4.83 8.06
CA HIS A 80 17.71 4.52 6.79
C HIS A 80 16.69 4.06 5.75
N LYS A 81 16.82 4.51 4.49
CA LYS A 81 15.87 4.21 3.40
C LYS A 81 15.65 2.70 3.20
N MET A 82 16.71 1.88 3.34
CA MET A 82 16.60 0.42 3.25
C MET A 82 15.76 -0.18 4.38
N ALA A 83 15.78 0.43 5.59
CA ALA A 83 14.91 -0.03 6.69
C ALA A 83 13.43 0.25 6.38
N LEU A 84 13.13 1.38 5.73
CA LEU A 84 11.78 1.73 5.31
C LEU A 84 11.31 0.85 4.13
N ALA A 85 12.21 0.56 3.17
CA ALA A 85 11.91 -0.38 2.10
C ALA A 85 11.64 -1.78 2.64
N ALA A 86 12.47 -2.26 3.59
CA ALA A 86 12.26 -3.54 4.28
C ALA A 86 10.93 -3.56 5.04
N ALA A 87 10.57 -2.47 5.73
CA ALA A 87 9.31 -2.35 6.44
C ALA A 87 8.11 -2.40 5.49
N GLY A 88 8.20 -1.75 4.32
CA GLY A 88 7.20 -1.83 3.27
C GLY A 88 7.08 -3.25 2.68
N GLY A 89 8.20 -3.90 2.39
CA GLY A 89 8.23 -5.28 1.89
C GLY A 89 7.67 -6.27 2.90
N ALA A 90 8.10 -6.17 4.17
CA ALA A 90 7.59 -7.02 5.25
C ALA A 90 6.09 -6.86 5.48
N ALA A 91 5.59 -5.62 5.37
CA ALA A 91 4.17 -5.34 5.47
C ALA A 91 3.38 -5.93 4.29
N ALA A 92 3.91 -5.88 3.08
CA ALA A 92 3.25 -6.45 1.91
C ALA A 92 3.17 -7.98 1.99
N VAL A 93 4.25 -8.64 2.38
CA VAL A 93 4.28 -10.10 2.59
C VAL A 93 3.43 -10.50 3.80
N GLY A 94 3.58 -9.80 4.93
CA GLY A 94 2.83 -10.07 6.16
C GLY A 94 1.34 -9.79 6.02
N GLY A 95 0.96 -8.69 5.32
CA GLY A 95 -0.43 -8.34 5.07
C GLY A 95 -1.14 -9.29 4.11
N ALA A 96 -0.39 -10.05 3.29
CA ALA A 96 -0.97 -11.12 2.48
C ALA A 96 -1.35 -12.33 3.31
N ALA A 97 -0.57 -12.62 4.38
CA ALA A 97 -0.73 -13.80 5.21
C ALA A 97 -1.55 -13.54 6.47
N LEU A 98 -1.55 -12.32 7.00
CA LEU A 98 -2.14 -11.99 8.28
C LEU A 98 -3.42 -11.19 8.10
N PRO A 99 -4.49 -11.50 8.87
CA PRO A 99 -5.75 -10.77 8.81
C PRO A 99 -5.64 -9.38 9.48
N GLY A 100 -6.40 -8.41 8.96
CA GLY A 100 -6.52 -7.09 9.54
C GLY A 100 -5.36 -6.15 9.20
N ARG A 101 -5.19 -5.08 9.98
CA ARG A 101 -4.12 -4.07 9.80
C ARG A 101 -2.79 -4.45 10.47
N PHE A 102 -2.44 -5.73 10.45
CA PHE A 102 -1.14 -6.18 10.96
C PHE A 102 0.04 -5.63 10.16
N ASP A 103 -0.19 -5.22 8.91
CA ASP A 103 0.82 -4.58 8.06
C ASP A 103 1.42 -3.33 8.71
N ASP A 104 0.63 -2.48 9.36
CA ASP A 104 1.14 -1.30 10.08
C ASP A 104 1.93 -1.69 11.33
N VAL A 105 1.51 -2.73 12.06
CA VAL A 105 2.27 -3.27 13.20
C VAL A 105 3.62 -3.81 12.75
N VAL A 106 3.64 -4.55 11.63
CA VAL A 106 4.88 -5.06 11.02
C VAL A 106 5.80 -3.92 10.61
N ARG A 107 5.27 -2.86 9.97
CA ARG A 107 6.04 -1.66 9.62
C ARG A 107 6.69 -1.02 10.84
N VAL A 108 5.92 -0.81 11.91
CA VAL A 108 6.44 -0.24 13.17
C VAL A 108 7.53 -1.12 13.75
N ALA A 109 7.31 -2.42 13.84
CA ALA A 109 8.27 -3.37 14.40
C ALA A 109 9.60 -3.39 13.61
N VAL A 110 9.53 -3.43 12.27
CA VAL A 110 10.71 -3.44 11.40
C VAL A 110 11.47 -2.12 11.49
N VAL A 111 10.79 -0.97 11.43
CA VAL A 111 11.44 0.34 11.54
C VAL A 111 12.14 0.48 12.89
N ARG A 112 11.53 0.04 13.99
CA ARG A 112 12.16 0.08 15.32
C ARG A 112 13.36 -0.85 15.44
N ARG A 113 13.32 -2.02 14.80
CA ARG A 113 14.41 -3.00 14.90
C ARG A 113 15.61 -2.64 14.03
N PHE A 114 15.40 -2.03 12.87
CA PHE A 114 16.43 -1.80 11.86
C PHE A 114 16.70 -0.32 11.55
N GLY A 115 15.80 0.56 11.97
CA GLY A 115 16.02 1.99 11.86
C GLY A 115 16.90 2.47 13.01
N ALA A 116 18.18 2.63 12.81
CA ALA A 116 19.21 3.03 13.78
C ALA A 116 18.96 4.41 14.48
N SER A 117 17.73 4.72 14.80
CA SER A 117 17.33 5.98 15.42
C SER A 117 16.51 5.71 16.67
N ASP A 118 16.68 6.54 17.69
CA ASP A 118 15.83 6.61 18.88
C ASP A 118 14.38 7.05 18.57
N SER A 119 13.87 6.68 17.37
CA SER A 119 12.54 7.05 16.95
C SER A 119 11.51 6.37 17.85
N CYS A 120 10.84 7.18 18.64
CA CYS A 120 9.71 6.78 19.46
C CYS A 120 8.62 6.13 18.60
N VAL A 121 7.94 5.11 19.14
CA VAL A 121 6.77 4.46 18.47
C VAL A 121 5.79 5.51 17.94
N GLY A 122 5.52 6.56 18.71
CA GLY A 122 4.64 7.64 18.30
C GLY A 122 5.08 8.36 17.02
N THR A 123 6.38 8.57 16.82
CA THR A 123 6.92 9.20 15.60
C THR A 123 6.68 8.28 14.38
N VAL A 124 6.90 6.98 14.52
CA VAL A 124 6.65 6.01 13.44
C VAL A 124 5.16 5.93 13.11
N CYS A 125 4.29 5.85 14.13
CA CYS A 125 2.85 5.84 13.93
C CYS A 125 2.34 7.13 13.26
N LEU A 126 2.87 8.30 13.65
CA LEU A 126 2.53 9.57 13.01
C LEU A 126 2.98 9.59 11.55
N SER A 127 4.19 9.10 11.26
CA SER A 127 4.68 9.03 9.89
C SER A 127 3.84 8.10 9.01
N LEU A 128 3.32 6.98 9.57
CA LEU A 128 2.40 6.08 8.87
C LEU A 128 1.04 6.74 8.62
N PHE A 129 0.51 7.46 9.60
CA PHE A 129 -0.72 8.23 9.42
C PHE A 129 -0.57 9.27 8.31
N MET A 130 0.52 10.05 8.31
CA MET A 130 0.83 11.02 7.27
C MET A 130 1.05 10.35 5.91
N LEU A 131 1.69 9.17 5.89
CA LEU A 131 1.84 8.37 4.67
C LEU A 131 0.49 7.96 4.10
N GLY A 132 -0.46 7.54 4.96
CA GLY A 132 -1.83 7.22 4.54
C GLY A 132 -2.57 8.41 3.91
N LEU A 133 -2.44 9.60 4.49
CA LEU A 133 -3.00 10.82 3.89
C LEU A 133 -2.37 11.14 2.54
N ILE A 134 -1.05 10.99 2.43
CA ILE A 134 -0.31 11.23 1.19
C ILE A 134 -0.64 10.17 0.13
N ASP A 135 -0.78 8.90 0.52
CA ASP A 135 -1.24 7.83 -0.37
C ASP A 135 -2.63 8.17 -0.96
N THR A 136 -3.56 8.61 -0.12
CA THR A 136 -4.90 8.99 -0.55
C THR A 136 -4.88 10.23 -1.45
N ALA A 137 -4.08 11.24 -1.12
CA ALA A 137 -3.90 12.43 -1.95
C ALA A 137 -3.27 12.11 -3.32
N ALA A 138 -2.29 11.21 -3.35
CA ALA A 138 -1.63 10.77 -4.58
C ALA A 138 -2.55 9.95 -5.50
N LEU A 139 -3.59 9.31 -4.96
CA LEU A 139 -4.60 8.60 -5.76
C LEU A 139 -5.59 9.55 -6.45
N MET A 140 -5.71 10.81 -6.01
CA MET A 140 -6.67 11.76 -6.58
C MET A 140 -6.54 11.93 -8.10
N PRO A 141 -5.37 12.26 -8.68
CA PRO A 141 -5.25 12.44 -10.12
C PRO A 141 -5.49 11.13 -10.90
N LEU A 142 -5.10 9.99 -10.34
CA LEU A 142 -5.30 8.68 -10.96
C LEU A 142 -6.78 8.28 -10.95
N ALA A 143 -7.47 8.51 -9.84
CA ALA A 143 -8.91 8.24 -9.73
C ALA A 143 -9.73 9.18 -10.63
N SER A 144 -9.35 10.46 -10.71
CA SER A 144 -9.99 11.43 -11.61
C SER A 144 -9.81 11.06 -13.07
N SER A 145 -8.58 10.66 -13.47
CA SER A 145 -8.32 10.21 -14.84
C SER A 145 -9.04 8.90 -15.15
N ALA A 146 -9.06 7.93 -14.24
CA ALA A 146 -9.81 6.70 -14.40
C ALA A 146 -11.32 6.96 -14.56
N ALA A 147 -11.89 7.86 -13.75
CA ALA A 147 -13.30 8.24 -13.85
C ALA A 147 -13.65 8.92 -15.16
N ALA A 148 -12.71 9.71 -15.73
CA ALA A 148 -12.91 10.44 -16.97
C ALA A 148 -12.74 9.59 -18.23
N THR A 149 -11.85 8.58 -18.18
CA THR A 149 -11.44 7.83 -19.38
C THR A 149 -11.99 6.39 -19.44
N SER A 150 -12.62 5.89 -18.35
CA SER A 150 -13.20 4.55 -18.34
C SER A 150 -14.60 4.55 -18.94
N ASP A 151 -14.89 3.60 -19.81
CA ASP A 151 -16.24 3.29 -20.33
C ASP A 151 -17.08 2.49 -19.33
N SER A 152 -16.76 2.60 -18.04
CA SER A 152 -17.43 1.86 -16.97
C SER A 152 -18.77 2.47 -16.61
N SER A 153 -19.61 1.69 -15.89
CA SER A 153 -20.93 2.12 -15.43
C SER A 153 -20.86 3.39 -14.57
N VAL A 154 -21.96 4.13 -14.52
CA VAL A 154 -22.08 5.36 -13.72
C VAL A 154 -21.72 5.12 -12.25
N GLY A 155 -22.09 3.96 -11.70
CA GLY A 155 -21.75 3.60 -10.31
C GLY A 155 -20.25 3.46 -10.07
N VAL A 156 -19.52 2.85 -10.99
CA VAL A 156 -18.06 2.71 -10.93
C VAL A 156 -17.38 4.09 -11.03
N ARG A 157 -17.82 4.92 -11.95
CA ARG A 157 -17.31 6.29 -12.11
C ARG A 157 -17.57 7.15 -10.87
N ALA A 158 -18.77 7.04 -10.28
CA ALA A 158 -19.12 7.70 -9.03
C ALA A 158 -18.21 7.24 -7.87
N GLY A 159 -17.93 5.93 -7.76
CA GLY A 159 -17.00 5.38 -6.78
C GLY A 159 -15.58 5.95 -6.93
N MET A 160 -15.08 6.06 -8.16
CA MET A 160 -13.78 6.70 -8.43
C MET A 160 -13.80 8.19 -8.08
N GLY A 161 -14.93 8.89 -8.33
CA GLY A 161 -15.13 10.28 -7.92
C GLY A 161 -15.05 10.46 -6.39
N VAL A 162 -15.60 9.53 -5.62
CA VAL A 162 -15.47 9.52 -4.15
C VAL A 162 -14.02 9.38 -3.72
N VAL A 163 -13.26 8.48 -4.35
CA VAL A 163 -11.82 8.33 -4.07
C VAL A 163 -11.05 9.61 -4.41
N ALA A 164 -11.36 10.24 -5.54
CA ALA A 164 -10.76 11.50 -5.93
C ALA A 164 -11.07 12.63 -4.92
N ALA A 165 -12.32 12.72 -4.46
CA ALA A 165 -12.74 13.70 -3.44
C ALA A 165 -12.04 13.46 -2.08
N ALA A 166 -11.90 12.20 -1.66
CA ALA A 166 -11.14 11.85 -0.45
C ALA A 166 -9.66 12.23 -0.59
N GLY A 167 -9.09 12.04 -1.79
CA GLY A 167 -7.72 12.46 -2.10
C GLY A 167 -7.53 13.97 -2.02
N LEU A 168 -8.48 14.74 -2.56
CA LEU A 168 -8.48 16.19 -2.47
C LEU A 168 -8.57 16.67 -1.01
N ALA A 169 -9.47 16.09 -0.22
CA ALA A 169 -9.59 16.39 1.21
C ALA A 169 -8.27 16.10 1.95
N SER A 170 -7.63 14.97 1.65
CA SER A 170 -6.32 14.62 2.21
C SER A 170 -5.23 15.62 1.84
N ALA A 171 -5.18 16.08 0.59
CA ALA A 171 -4.23 17.09 0.13
C ALA A 171 -4.44 18.44 0.85
N ILE A 172 -5.69 18.82 1.08
CA ILE A 172 -6.04 20.01 1.87
C ILE A 172 -5.56 19.87 3.32
N ILE A 173 -5.80 18.72 3.95
CA ILE A 173 -5.35 18.44 5.32
C ILE A 173 -3.82 18.54 5.41
N ILE A 174 -3.08 17.89 4.48
CA ILE A 174 -1.62 17.93 4.43
C ILE A 174 -1.11 19.38 4.32
N SER A 175 -1.78 20.22 3.55
CA SER A 175 -1.39 21.62 3.33
C SER A 175 -1.71 22.52 4.52
N LEU A 176 -2.84 22.28 5.18
CA LEU A 176 -3.32 23.10 6.29
C LEU A 176 -2.72 22.70 7.63
N LEU A 177 -2.46 21.41 7.87
CA LEU A 177 -2.00 20.91 9.16
C LEU A 177 -0.73 21.62 9.68
N PRO A 178 0.36 21.77 8.89
CA PRO A 178 1.53 22.51 9.35
C PRO A 178 1.25 23.99 9.63
N ARG A 179 0.37 24.62 8.85
CA ARG A 179 -0.02 26.03 9.03
C ARG A 179 -0.84 26.23 10.30
N LEU A 180 -1.79 25.33 10.58
CA LEU A 180 -2.61 25.36 11.80
C LEU A 180 -1.75 25.14 13.04
N VAL A 181 -0.78 24.25 12.96
CA VAL A 181 0.18 24.00 14.02
C VAL A 181 1.09 25.21 14.25
N ALA A 182 1.58 25.85 13.16
CA ALA A 182 2.44 27.02 13.24
C ALA A 182 1.71 28.28 13.75
N SER A 183 0.38 28.40 13.55
CA SER A 183 -0.41 29.56 13.96
C SER A 183 -0.54 29.75 15.48
N GLY A 184 -0.03 28.82 16.27
CA GLY A 184 -0.05 28.89 17.73
C GLY A 184 -1.43 28.66 18.38
N ARG A 185 -2.53 28.75 17.61
CA ARG A 185 -3.90 28.61 18.16
C ARG A 185 -4.18 27.24 18.79
N LEU A 186 -3.50 26.19 18.28
CA LEU A 186 -3.67 24.82 18.77
C LEU A 186 -2.58 24.39 19.76
N ILE A 187 -1.53 25.17 19.97
CA ILE A 187 -0.39 24.84 20.87
C ILE A 187 -0.82 24.65 22.32
N ARG A 188 -1.94 25.26 22.75
CA ARG A 188 -2.52 25.03 24.06
C ARG A 188 -2.94 23.57 24.29
N PHE A 189 -3.19 22.81 23.24
CA PHE A 189 -3.51 21.39 23.35
C PHE A 189 -2.23 20.55 23.33
N ARG A 190 -2.08 19.65 24.32
CA ARG A 190 -0.91 18.76 24.45
C ARG A 190 -0.66 17.92 23.19
N VAL A 191 -1.74 17.48 22.52
CA VAL A 191 -1.67 16.71 21.26
C VAL A 191 -1.14 17.56 20.11
N ALA A 192 -1.58 18.81 19.99
CA ALA A 192 -1.14 19.70 18.92
C ALA A 192 0.34 20.08 19.06
N ARG A 193 0.81 20.31 20.29
CA ARG A 193 2.23 20.54 20.57
C ARG A 193 3.08 19.31 20.24
N TRP A 194 2.61 18.12 20.62
CA TRP A 194 3.25 16.85 20.30
C TRP A 194 3.34 16.61 18.78
N LEU A 195 2.26 16.96 18.03
CA LEU A 195 2.25 16.94 16.56
C LEU A 195 3.24 17.96 15.97
N ALA A 196 3.26 19.19 16.49
CA ALA A 196 4.15 20.26 16.03
C ALA A 196 5.62 19.88 16.06
N GLU A 197 6.03 19.22 17.14
CA GLU A 197 7.42 18.79 17.34
C GLU A 197 7.85 17.66 16.39
N ARG A 198 6.89 16.93 15.79
CA ARG A 198 7.14 15.69 15.00
C ARG A 198 6.66 15.76 13.57
N THR A 199 5.86 16.75 13.21
CA THR A 199 5.43 16.94 11.81
C THR A 199 6.56 17.50 10.97
N THR A 200 6.66 17.01 9.74
CA THR A 200 7.59 17.55 8.74
C THR A 200 7.10 18.89 8.20
N THR A 201 8.00 19.64 7.60
CA THR A 201 7.64 20.88 6.90
C THR A 201 6.72 20.60 5.71
N THR A 202 5.87 21.57 5.37
CA THR A 202 4.99 21.47 4.18
C THR A 202 5.80 21.13 2.91
N ARG A 203 7.01 21.66 2.77
CA ARG A 203 7.89 21.36 1.63
C ARG A 203 8.29 19.88 1.55
N GLU A 204 8.63 19.27 2.69
CA GLU A 204 8.98 17.83 2.71
C GLU A 204 7.74 16.94 2.50
N ALA A 205 6.56 17.35 2.99
CA ALA A 205 5.31 16.67 2.71
C ALA A 205 4.95 16.67 1.22
N TRP A 206 5.13 17.81 0.53
CA TRP A 206 4.94 17.88 -0.93
C TRP A 206 5.95 17.04 -1.71
N LYS A 207 7.22 17.00 -1.29
CA LYS A 207 8.21 16.08 -1.87
C LYS A 207 7.81 14.62 -1.66
N ALA A 208 7.30 14.28 -0.46
CA ALA A 208 6.78 12.94 -0.20
C ALA A 208 5.62 12.61 -1.12
N LEU A 209 4.68 13.54 -1.34
CA LEU A 209 3.56 13.38 -2.27
C LEU A 209 4.04 13.09 -3.70
N VAL A 210 5.06 13.80 -4.20
CA VAL A 210 5.62 13.55 -5.54
C VAL A 210 6.19 12.12 -5.64
N PHE A 211 6.96 11.67 -4.64
CA PHE A 211 7.48 10.31 -4.64
C PHE A 211 6.39 9.26 -4.54
N VAL A 212 5.36 9.48 -3.71
CA VAL A 212 4.25 8.55 -3.56
C VAL A 212 3.39 8.53 -4.84
N LEU A 213 3.15 9.67 -5.47
CA LEU A 213 2.48 9.73 -6.78
C LEU A 213 3.29 8.95 -7.85
N ALA A 214 4.62 9.16 -7.91
CA ALA A 214 5.48 8.39 -8.79
C ALA A 214 5.40 6.88 -8.51
N SER A 215 5.30 6.48 -7.22
CA SER A 215 5.06 5.09 -6.83
C SER A 215 3.75 4.55 -7.41
N TRP A 216 2.65 5.30 -7.32
CA TRP A 216 1.35 4.88 -7.84
C TRP A 216 1.33 4.83 -9.38
N VAL A 217 1.97 5.80 -10.06
CA VAL A 217 2.14 5.78 -11.52
C VAL A 217 2.96 4.58 -11.96
N ALA A 218 4.10 4.31 -11.31
CA ALA A 218 4.90 3.13 -11.61
C ALA A 218 4.09 1.83 -11.44
N ARG A 219 3.24 1.75 -10.39
CA ARG A 219 2.36 0.62 -10.17
C ARG A 219 1.31 0.47 -11.26
N ALA A 220 0.71 1.58 -11.74
CA ALA A 220 -0.24 1.58 -12.85
C ALA A 220 0.41 1.08 -14.15
N VAL A 221 1.63 1.54 -14.43
CA VAL A 221 2.41 1.08 -15.60
C VAL A 221 2.75 -0.41 -15.47
N GLY A 222 3.14 -0.88 -14.29
CA GLY A 222 3.36 -2.31 -14.04
C GLY A 222 2.11 -3.15 -14.30
N LEU A 223 0.94 -2.70 -13.84
CA LEU A 223 -0.34 -3.37 -14.13
C LEU A 223 -0.69 -3.36 -15.62
N PHE A 224 -0.40 -2.27 -16.32
CA PHE A 224 -0.59 -2.19 -17.77
C PHE A 224 0.26 -3.23 -18.52
N PHE A 225 1.54 -3.38 -18.18
CA PHE A 225 2.38 -4.43 -18.74
C PHE A 225 1.87 -5.82 -18.38
N LEU A 226 1.33 -6.00 -17.19
CA LEU A 226 0.77 -7.29 -16.78
C LEU A 226 -0.53 -7.63 -17.54
N LEU A 227 -1.39 -6.63 -17.84
CA LEU A 227 -2.55 -6.83 -18.72
C LEU A 227 -2.10 -7.34 -20.10
N ALA A 228 -1.07 -6.71 -20.67
CA ALA A 228 -0.48 -7.14 -21.93
C ALA A 228 0.12 -8.55 -21.85
N ALA A 229 0.85 -8.86 -20.77
CA ALA A 229 1.48 -10.18 -20.57
C ALA A 229 0.49 -11.34 -20.53
N LEU A 230 -0.71 -11.09 -20.01
CA LEU A 230 -1.77 -12.10 -19.86
C LEU A 230 -2.77 -12.10 -21.04
N GLY A 231 -2.52 -11.30 -22.08
CA GLY A 231 -3.43 -11.21 -23.24
C GLY A 231 -4.82 -10.65 -22.87
N VAL A 232 -4.93 -9.93 -21.76
CA VAL A 232 -6.15 -9.19 -21.41
C VAL A 232 -6.17 -7.91 -22.25
N SER A 233 -7.36 -7.37 -22.55
CA SER A 233 -7.45 -6.15 -23.35
C SER A 233 -6.55 -5.04 -22.79
N VAL A 234 -5.60 -4.59 -23.63
CA VAL A 234 -4.52 -3.69 -23.20
C VAL A 234 -5.06 -2.28 -23.19
N SER A 235 -5.43 -1.79 -21.99
CA SER A 235 -5.97 -0.45 -21.78
C SER A 235 -5.37 0.17 -20.52
N PHE A 236 -4.73 1.32 -20.67
CA PHE A 236 -4.19 2.04 -19.49
C PHE A 236 -5.29 2.54 -18.53
N PRO A 237 -6.44 3.06 -19.03
CA PRO A 237 -7.59 3.34 -18.17
C PRO A 237 -8.07 2.14 -17.36
N LEU A 238 -8.05 0.93 -17.92
CA LEU A 238 -8.42 -0.29 -17.22
C LEU A 238 -7.44 -0.64 -16.10
N ALA A 239 -6.13 -0.48 -16.34
CA ALA A 239 -5.10 -0.65 -15.32
C ALA A 239 -5.27 0.36 -14.18
N LEU A 240 -5.61 1.62 -14.49
CA LEU A 240 -5.92 2.65 -13.49
C LEU A 240 -7.18 2.31 -12.70
N ALA A 241 -8.24 1.88 -13.36
CA ALA A 241 -9.50 1.51 -12.71
C ALA A 241 -9.29 0.35 -11.72
N PHE A 242 -8.57 -0.69 -12.15
CA PHE A 242 -8.16 -1.79 -11.28
C PHE A 242 -7.36 -1.30 -10.08
N LEU A 243 -6.34 -0.47 -10.30
CA LEU A 243 -5.47 0.06 -9.25
C LEU A 243 -6.24 0.87 -8.22
N VAL A 244 -7.09 1.79 -8.67
CA VAL A 244 -7.91 2.65 -7.82
C VAL A 244 -8.88 1.83 -6.97
N ALA A 245 -9.56 0.83 -7.58
CA ALA A 245 -10.48 -0.04 -6.84
C ALA A 245 -9.77 -0.89 -5.79
N ALA A 246 -8.63 -1.48 -6.16
CA ALA A 246 -7.80 -2.25 -5.24
C ALA A 246 -7.29 -1.37 -4.08
N ALA A 247 -6.83 -0.16 -4.37
CA ALA A 247 -6.36 0.78 -3.35
C ALA A 247 -7.50 1.28 -2.43
N ALA A 248 -8.66 1.60 -3.00
CA ALA A 248 -9.83 2.03 -2.23
C ALA A 248 -10.32 0.95 -1.28
N SER A 249 -10.33 -0.33 -1.72
CA SER A 249 -10.72 -1.46 -0.87
C SER A 249 -9.78 -1.66 0.33
N ALA A 250 -8.49 -1.36 0.17
CA ALA A 250 -7.52 -1.42 1.25
C ALA A 250 -7.75 -0.37 2.35
N ALA A 251 -8.41 0.75 2.01
CA ALA A 251 -8.75 1.80 2.98
C ALA A 251 -9.90 1.41 3.91
N LEU A 252 -10.71 0.40 3.53
CA LEU A 252 -11.83 -0.06 4.33
C LEU A 252 -11.34 -0.83 5.57
N PRO A 253 -11.66 -0.40 6.80
CA PRO A 253 -11.14 -1.02 8.02
C PRO A 253 -11.74 -2.40 8.32
N ILE A 254 -12.72 -2.84 7.54
CA ILE A 254 -13.55 -4.02 7.76
C ILE A 254 -13.07 -5.21 6.92
N ALA A 255 -12.12 -4.98 5.99
CA ALA A 255 -11.72 -6.00 5.04
C ALA A 255 -10.85 -7.09 5.69
N PRO A 256 -11.34 -8.32 5.86
CA PRO A 256 -10.50 -9.45 6.22
C PRO A 256 -9.54 -9.76 5.07
N ALA A 257 -8.29 -10.07 5.37
CA ALA A 257 -7.26 -10.45 4.39
C ALA A 257 -7.05 -9.40 3.27
N GLY A 258 -6.28 -8.34 3.57
CA GLY A 258 -6.08 -7.17 2.70
C GLY A 258 -5.74 -7.47 1.24
N ALA A 259 -4.93 -8.51 0.95
CA ALA A 259 -4.60 -8.91 -0.42
C ALA A 259 -5.80 -9.50 -1.18
N ALA A 260 -6.62 -10.32 -0.53
CA ALA A 260 -7.79 -10.94 -1.16
C ALA A 260 -8.88 -9.90 -1.48
N THR A 261 -9.12 -8.93 -0.59
CA THR A 261 -10.08 -7.84 -0.84
C THR A 261 -9.61 -6.90 -1.94
N GLN A 262 -8.32 -6.58 -1.99
CA GLN A 262 -7.74 -5.79 -3.08
C GLN A 262 -7.88 -6.51 -4.42
N ALA A 263 -7.54 -7.80 -4.47
CA ALA A 263 -7.69 -8.64 -5.66
C ALA A 263 -9.17 -8.73 -6.09
N GLY A 264 -10.07 -8.96 -5.15
CA GLY A 264 -11.50 -9.06 -5.41
C GLY A 264 -12.11 -7.76 -5.94
N ALA A 265 -11.78 -6.62 -5.32
CA ALA A 265 -12.24 -5.31 -5.79
C ALA A 265 -11.70 -4.98 -7.18
N GLY A 266 -10.43 -5.27 -7.44
CA GLY A 266 -9.83 -5.11 -8.76
C GLY A 266 -10.47 -6.02 -9.80
N ALA A 267 -10.69 -7.32 -9.49
CA ALA A 267 -11.36 -8.25 -10.37
C ALA A 267 -12.81 -7.80 -10.68
N ALA A 268 -13.54 -7.32 -9.68
CA ALA A 268 -14.90 -6.83 -9.87
C ALA A 268 -14.97 -5.67 -10.88
N ILE A 269 -14.00 -4.74 -10.85
CA ILE A 269 -13.89 -3.65 -11.83
C ILE A 269 -13.61 -4.19 -13.24
N LEU A 270 -12.73 -5.17 -13.37
CA LEU A 270 -12.46 -5.79 -14.66
C LEU A 270 -13.70 -6.45 -15.25
N VAL A 271 -14.45 -7.19 -14.43
CA VAL A 271 -15.72 -7.81 -14.84
C VAL A 271 -16.75 -6.74 -15.23
N ALA A 272 -16.87 -5.67 -14.45
CA ALA A 272 -17.76 -4.54 -14.76
C ALA A 272 -17.36 -3.80 -16.05
N SER A 273 -16.10 -3.95 -16.48
CA SER A 273 -15.58 -3.42 -17.75
C SER A 273 -15.64 -4.43 -18.90
N GLY A 274 -16.39 -5.55 -18.73
CA GLY A 274 -16.62 -6.53 -19.80
C GLY A 274 -15.57 -7.64 -19.90
N ILE A 275 -14.61 -7.73 -18.99
CA ILE A 275 -13.63 -8.82 -18.95
C ILE A 275 -14.28 -10.08 -18.35
N GLY A 276 -14.04 -11.23 -18.94
CA GLY A 276 -14.56 -12.49 -18.43
C GLY A 276 -14.11 -12.77 -16.99
N THR A 277 -15.02 -13.28 -16.15
CA THR A 277 -14.78 -13.47 -14.70
C THR A 277 -13.52 -14.29 -14.41
N SER A 278 -13.30 -15.39 -15.14
CA SER A 278 -12.12 -16.24 -14.94
C SER A 278 -10.82 -15.46 -15.25
N GLN A 279 -10.81 -14.69 -16.33
CA GLN A 279 -9.64 -13.89 -16.74
C GLN A 279 -9.38 -12.74 -15.76
N ALA A 280 -10.44 -12.08 -15.26
CA ALA A 280 -10.33 -11.03 -14.25
C ALA A 280 -9.75 -11.55 -12.92
N ILE A 281 -10.18 -12.72 -12.48
CA ILE A 281 -9.65 -13.37 -11.28
C ILE A 281 -8.19 -13.79 -11.50
N ALA A 282 -7.88 -14.39 -12.65
CA ALA A 282 -6.52 -14.79 -13.00
C ALA A 282 -5.56 -13.60 -12.99
N PHE A 283 -5.96 -12.48 -13.60
CA PHE A 283 -5.19 -11.24 -13.58
C PHE A 283 -4.99 -10.71 -12.16
N ALA A 284 -6.05 -10.65 -11.36
CA ALA A 284 -5.97 -10.11 -10.00
C ALA A 284 -5.04 -10.94 -9.11
N VAL A 285 -5.08 -12.26 -9.23
CA VAL A 285 -4.19 -13.17 -8.50
C VAL A 285 -2.75 -13.05 -8.98
N ALA A 286 -2.52 -12.99 -10.30
CA ALA A 286 -1.19 -12.77 -10.87
C ALA A 286 -0.58 -11.45 -10.40
N ALA A 287 -1.36 -10.36 -10.39
CA ALA A 287 -0.92 -9.05 -9.91
C ALA A 287 -0.49 -9.10 -8.44
N GLN A 288 -1.27 -9.74 -7.57
CA GLN A 288 -0.91 -9.90 -6.16
C GLN A 288 0.31 -10.81 -5.97
N ALA A 289 0.42 -11.89 -6.72
CA ALA A 289 1.57 -12.79 -6.65
C ALA A 289 2.88 -12.07 -7.01
N ILE A 290 2.89 -11.28 -8.09
CA ILE A 290 4.07 -10.51 -8.49
C ILE A 290 4.39 -9.43 -7.46
N LEU A 291 3.39 -8.73 -6.92
CA LEU A 291 3.60 -7.73 -5.86
C LEU A 291 4.23 -8.35 -4.60
N ILE A 292 3.78 -9.53 -4.19
CA ILE A 292 4.34 -10.26 -3.04
C ILE A 292 5.76 -10.74 -3.35
N ALA A 293 6.00 -11.27 -4.56
CA ALA A 293 7.32 -11.72 -4.98
C ALA A 293 8.33 -10.55 -5.00
N VAL A 294 7.95 -9.40 -5.54
CA VAL A 294 8.77 -8.17 -5.53
C VAL A 294 9.04 -7.71 -4.10
N ALA A 295 8.02 -7.73 -3.23
CA ALA A 295 8.19 -7.38 -1.82
C ALA A 295 9.16 -8.34 -1.10
N ALA A 296 9.11 -9.64 -1.40
CA ALA A 296 10.06 -10.63 -0.89
C ALA A 296 11.49 -10.36 -1.39
N VAL A 297 11.68 -9.99 -2.66
CA VAL A 297 12.98 -9.58 -3.20
C VAL A 297 13.52 -8.36 -2.44
N VAL A 298 12.68 -7.34 -2.19
CA VAL A 298 13.09 -6.16 -1.40
C VAL A 298 13.54 -6.56 0.00
N LEU A 299 12.85 -7.52 0.65
CA LEU A 299 13.25 -8.04 1.96
C LEU A 299 14.60 -8.75 1.92
N VAL A 300 14.83 -9.61 0.94
CA VAL A 300 16.09 -10.35 0.79
C VAL A 300 17.24 -9.36 0.57
N VAL A 301 17.06 -8.37 -0.33
CA VAL A 301 18.07 -7.33 -0.59
C VAL A 301 18.36 -6.51 0.68
N ALA A 302 17.32 -6.14 1.42
CA ALA A 302 17.49 -5.38 2.66
C ALA A 302 18.17 -6.20 3.77
N ALA A 303 17.88 -7.49 3.87
CA ALA A 303 18.55 -8.41 4.80
C ALA A 303 20.03 -8.58 4.45
N ALA A 304 20.34 -8.82 3.17
CA ALA A 304 21.72 -8.91 2.68
C ALA A 304 22.51 -7.62 2.95
N TRP A 305 21.89 -6.46 2.72
CA TRP A 305 22.50 -5.17 3.04
C TRP A 305 22.75 -5.00 4.54
N GLY A 306 21.83 -5.43 5.40
CA GLY A 306 21.96 -5.35 6.84
C GLY A 306 23.11 -6.21 7.37
N THR A 307 23.26 -7.43 6.85
CA THR A 307 24.36 -8.34 7.19
C THR A 307 25.71 -7.78 6.71
N ALA A 308 25.79 -7.31 5.46
CA ALA A 308 27.01 -6.74 4.89
C ALA A 308 27.54 -5.52 5.70
N ARG A 309 26.67 -4.72 6.29
CA ARG A 309 27.06 -3.60 7.15
C ARG A 309 27.59 -4.06 8.51
N ARG A 310 27.09 -5.14 9.08
CA ARG A 310 27.58 -5.71 10.34
C ARG A 310 29.00 -6.29 10.22
N PHE A 311 29.39 -6.73 9.03
CA PHE A 311 30.72 -7.29 8.74
C PHE A 311 31.77 -6.25 8.31
N ARG A 312 31.40 -4.97 8.18
CA ARG A 312 32.43 -3.93 7.97
C ARG A 312 33.14 -3.66 9.30
N PRO A 313 34.47 -3.97 9.41
CA PRO A 313 35.22 -3.64 10.61
C PRO A 313 35.14 -2.13 10.82
N ALA A 314 34.94 -1.72 12.08
CA ALA A 314 35.06 -0.32 12.45
C ALA A 314 36.40 0.18 11.89
N ARG A 315 36.38 1.14 10.98
CA ARG A 315 37.61 1.84 10.59
C ARG A 315 38.16 2.46 11.85
N VAL A 316 39.21 1.85 12.36
CA VAL A 316 40.02 2.48 13.42
C VAL A 316 40.46 3.82 12.86
N ALA A 317 39.89 4.90 13.40
CA ALA A 317 40.41 6.24 13.13
C ALA A 317 41.81 6.29 13.73
N VAL A 318 42.85 6.31 12.86
CA VAL A 318 44.22 6.59 13.19
C VAL A 318 44.38 8.10 13.23
#